data_a2c138ba2877df86ea0a9740e50e6694
#
_entry.id   a2c138ba2877df86ea0a9740e50e6694
#
_cell.length_a   1.000
_cell.length_b   1.000
_cell.length_c   1.000
_cell.angle_alpha   90.00
_cell.angle_beta   90.00
_cell.angle_gamma   90.00
#
_symmetry.space_group_name_H-M   'P 1'
#
loop_
_entity.id
_entity.type
_entity.pdbx_description
1 polymer ?
#
loop_
_entity_poly.entity_id
_entity_poly.type
_entity_poly.pdbx_seq_one_letter_code
_entity_poly.pdbx_strand_id
1 'polypeptide(L)'
;MARNASIRRKLVVTAFAWTVGLVIFFPILWTVLTSFKTEGDAINIASFFSTGWTTEAYSVVQSRSNYVQFAMNSVILALGSTFFALVIAIPSAWAMAFAPGKRTKDLLMWMLSTKMMPPVGALIPIYLIFRDMGLLDSRGGLIAVLFLLDLPIIIWMLYTYFKEIPGEI
;
A
#
# COMPACT_ATOMS: atom_id res chain seq x y z
N MET A 1 13.11 -20.18 -26.61
CA MET A 1 14.46 -20.75 -26.31
C MET A 1 15.08 -19.97 -25.14
N ALA A 2 15.01 -20.49 -23.93
CA ALA A 2 15.65 -19.89 -22.76
C ALA A 2 17.18 -20.04 -22.88
N ARG A 3 17.87 -18.97 -23.17
CA ARG A 3 19.33 -18.92 -23.29
C ARG A 3 19.92 -19.21 -21.92
N ASN A 4 20.48 -20.43 -21.73
CA ASN A 4 21.16 -20.81 -20.50
C ASN A 4 22.28 -19.80 -20.17
N ALA A 5 21.96 -18.84 -19.30
CA ALA A 5 22.97 -17.89 -18.83
C ALA A 5 24.06 -18.67 -18.07
N SER A 6 25.34 -18.40 -18.38
CA SER A 6 26.48 -19.04 -17.70
C SER A 6 26.37 -18.83 -16.18
N ILE A 7 26.78 -19.80 -15.40
CA ILE A 7 26.78 -19.76 -13.91
C ILE A 7 27.43 -18.47 -13.41
N ARG A 8 28.55 -18.06 -14.02
CA ARG A 8 29.24 -16.81 -13.69
C ARG A 8 28.34 -15.58 -13.85
N ARG A 9 27.55 -15.50 -14.94
CA ARG A 9 26.62 -14.38 -15.16
C ARG A 9 25.50 -14.37 -14.11
N LYS A 10 24.97 -15.53 -13.76
CA LYS A 10 23.96 -15.66 -12.69
C LYS A 10 24.52 -15.17 -11.36
N LEU A 11 25.72 -15.60 -10.97
CA LEU A 11 26.38 -15.17 -9.74
C LEU A 11 26.61 -13.65 -9.69
N VAL A 12 27.14 -13.07 -10.77
CA VAL A 12 27.38 -11.62 -10.86
C VAL A 12 26.07 -10.83 -10.74
N VAL A 13 25.03 -11.23 -11.47
CA VAL A 13 23.72 -10.55 -11.42
C VAL A 13 23.11 -10.70 -10.04
N THR A 14 23.18 -11.87 -9.41
CA THR A 14 22.66 -12.09 -8.07
C THR A 14 23.42 -11.26 -7.03
N ALA A 15 24.76 -11.24 -7.09
CA ALA A 15 25.57 -10.42 -6.20
C ALA A 15 25.24 -8.91 -6.35
N PHE A 16 25.12 -8.45 -7.59
CA PHE A 16 24.72 -7.07 -7.87
C PHE A 16 23.32 -6.75 -7.30
N ALA A 17 22.35 -7.64 -7.53
CA ALA A 17 20.99 -7.47 -7.02
C ALA A 17 20.94 -7.40 -5.47
N TRP A 18 21.72 -8.28 -4.79
CA TRP A 18 21.84 -8.22 -3.34
C TRP A 18 22.51 -6.93 -2.85
N THR A 19 23.56 -6.48 -3.52
CA THR A 19 24.23 -5.21 -3.17
C THR A 19 23.26 -4.04 -3.28
N VAL A 20 22.54 -3.93 -4.40
CA VAL A 20 21.53 -2.88 -4.60
C VAL A 20 20.42 -3.00 -3.54
N GLY A 21 19.94 -4.21 -3.27
CA GLY A 21 18.93 -4.47 -2.25
C GLY A 21 19.38 -4.01 -0.86
N LEU A 22 20.61 -4.33 -0.46
CA LEU A 22 21.16 -3.91 0.83
C LEU A 22 21.34 -2.39 0.92
N VAL A 23 21.78 -1.74 -0.14
CA VAL A 23 21.92 -0.27 -0.18
C VAL A 23 20.55 0.41 -0.02
N ILE A 24 19.52 -0.10 -0.70
CA ILE A 24 18.15 0.45 -0.58
C ILE A 24 17.56 0.13 0.80
N PHE A 25 17.86 -1.04 1.36
CA PHE A 25 17.37 -1.45 2.69
C PHE A 25 18.08 -0.72 3.83
N PHE A 26 19.32 -0.27 3.63
CA PHE A 26 20.13 0.37 4.67
C PHE A 26 19.44 1.55 5.39
N PRO A 27 18.82 2.53 4.71
CA PRO A 27 18.10 3.62 5.39
C PRO A 27 16.97 3.13 6.30
N ILE A 28 16.26 2.08 5.87
CA ILE A 28 15.17 1.47 6.66
C ILE A 28 15.74 0.83 7.91
N LEU A 29 16.79 0.00 7.75
CA LEU A 29 17.49 -0.63 8.86
C LEU A 29 18.05 0.42 9.84
N TRP A 30 18.66 1.48 9.31
CA TRP A 30 19.17 2.59 10.11
C TRP A 30 18.09 3.24 10.96
N THR A 31 16.94 3.55 10.36
CA THR A 31 15.79 4.14 11.07
C THR A 31 15.31 3.23 12.19
N VAL A 32 15.18 1.92 11.93
CA VAL A 32 14.79 0.94 12.94
C VAL A 32 15.81 0.88 14.07
N LEU A 33 17.11 0.79 13.77
CA LEU A 33 18.16 0.76 14.80
C LEU A 33 18.20 2.06 15.61
N THR A 34 18.05 3.20 14.95
CA THR A 34 18.07 4.51 15.61
C THR A 34 16.88 4.70 16.55
N SER A 35 15.73 4.09 16.25
CA SER A 35 14.54 4.18 17.11
C SER A 35 14.73 3.53 18.49
N PHE A 36 15.71 2.64 18.63
CA PHE A 36 16.06 2.00 19.91
C PHE A 36 17.26 2.65 20.61
N LYS A 37 17.72 3.80 20.13
CA LYS A 37 18.85 4.52 20.75
C LYS A 37 18.36 5.66 21.64
N THR A 38 19.25 6.10 22.56
CA THR A 38 19.03 7.36 23.29
C THR A 38 19.11 8.55 22.33
N GLU A 39 18.54 9.69 22.67
CA GLU A 39 18.57 10.90 21.84
C GLU A 39 20.00 11.34 21.52
N GLY A 40 20.92 11.25 22.50
CA GLY A 40 22.33 11.57 22.30
C GLY A 40 23.05 10.62 21.34
N ASP A 41 22.77 9.32 21.43
CA ASP A 41 23.35 8.31 20.53
C ASP A 41 22.76 8.35 19.12
N ALA A 42 21.51 8.75 18.98
CA ALA A 42 20.84 8.85 17.68
C ALA A 42 21.46 9.92 16.79
N ILE A 43 21.99 11.00 17.39
CA ILE A 43 22.63 12.13 16.68
C ILE A 43 24.11 11.83 16.38
N ASN A 44 24.74 10.93 17.14
CA ASN A 44 26.16 10.64 17.02
C ASN A 44 26.42 9.49 16.05
N ILE A 45 27.03 9.80 14.91
CA ILE A 45 27.38 8.80 13.86
C ILE A 45 28.39 7.77 14.40
N ALA A 46 29.25 8.14 15.37
CA ALA A 46 30.23 7.22 15.96
C ALA A 46 29.58 6.11 16.79
N SER A 47 28.35 6.30 17.26
CA SER A 47 27.58 5.30 18.01
C SER A 47 26.72 4.38 17.11
N PHE A 48 27.23 4.01 15.93
CA PHE A 48 26.55 3.07 15.02
C PHE A 48 26.14 1.77 15.75
N PHE A 49 27.03 1.21 16.52
CA PHE A 49 26.81 0.05 17.39
C PHE A 49 26.67 0.47 18.86
N SER A 50 25.74 1.39 19.14
CA SER A 50 25.48 1.80 20.53
C SER A 50 25.17 0.59 21.40
N THR A 51 25.74 0.60 22.60
CA THR A 51 25.48 -0.43 23.63
C THR A 51 24.24 -0.10 24.48
N GLY A 52 23.68 1.10 24.35
CA GLY A 52 22.53 1.58 25.11
C GLY A 52 21.21 1.44 24.36
N TRP A 53 20.71 0.21 24.19
CA TRP A 53 19.38 -0.01 23.63
C TRP A 53 18.30 0.41 24.63
N THR A 54 17.38 1.27 24.17
CA THR A 54 16.27 1.79 24.99
C THR A 54 14.99 1.88 24.17
N THR A 55 13.86 1.78 24.86
CA THR A 55 12.53 2.04 24.27
C THR A 55 11.97 3.40 24.69
N GLU A 56 12.81 4.24 25.31
CA GLU A 56 12.41 5.55 25.84
C GLU A 56 11.77 6.45 24.77
N ALA A 57 12.33 6.45 23.55
CA ALA A 57 11.77 7.22 22.43
C ALA A 57 10.29 6.90 22.16
N TYR A 58 9.90 5.63 22.27
CA TYR A 58 8.50 5.20 22.09
C TYR A 58 7.59 5.70 23.20
N SER A 59 8.08 5.68 24.47
CA SER A 59 7.33 6.21 25.61
C SER A 59 7.15 7.73 25.52
N VAL A 60 8.18 8.45 25.07
CA VAL A 60 8.13 9.89 24.83
C VAL A 60 7.14 10.23 23.71
N VAL A 61 7.16 9.51 22.60
CA VAL A 61 6.19 9.70 21.51
C VAL A 61 4.77 9.47 22.02
N GLN A 62 4.53 8.41 22.78
CA GLN A 62 3.22 8.11 23.34
C GLN A 62 2.74 9.16 24.36
N SER A 63 3.64 9.75 25.14
CA SER A 63 3.28 10.81 26.08
C SER A 63 2.97 12.16 25.39
N ARG A 64 3.58 12.42 24.26
CA ARG A 64 3.36 13.65 23.47
C ARG A 64 2.14 13.56 22.55
N SER A 65 1.75 12.35 22.13
CA SER A 65 0.64 12.12 21.22
C SER A 65 0.06 10.72 21.44
N ASN A 66 -1.24 10.54 21.16
CA ASN A 66 -1.88 9.23 21.21
C ASN A 66 -1.50 8.37 20.01
N TYR A 67 -0.18 8.09 19.85
CA TYR A 67 0.36 7.40 18.67
C TYR A 67 -0.28 6.03 18.45
N VAL A 68 -0.51 5.26 19.53
CA VAL A 68 -1.20 3.96 19.43
C VAL A 68 -2.61 4.11 18.85
N GLN A 69 -3.33 5.16 19.23
CA GLN A 69 -4.66 5.43 18.68
C GLN A 69 -4.59 5.77 17.19
N PHE A 70 -3.60 6.55 16.77
CA PHE A 70 -3.41 6.88 15.36
C PHE A 70 -3.03 5.64 14.53
N ALA A 71 -2.13 4.80 15.06
CA ALA A 71 -1.77 3.53 14.44
C ALA A 71 -2.99 2.60 14.31
N MET A 72 -3.79 2.48 15.37
CA MET A 72 -5.02 1.68 15.35
C MET A 72 -6.04 2.22 14.33
N ASN A 73 -6.20 3.54 14.25
CA ASN A 73 -7.05 4.15 13.22
C ASN A 73 -6.56 3.78 11.81
N SER A 74 -5.26 3.87 11.56
CA SER A 74 -4.68 3.51 10.27
C SER A 74 -4.92 2.03 9.92
N VAL A 75 -4.79 1.13 10.89
CA VAL A 75 -5.07 -0.31 10.72
C VAL A 75 -6.55 -0.53 10.40
N ILE A 76 -7.46 0.10 11.15
CA ILE A 76 -8.92 -0.03 10.92
C ILE A 76 -9.28 0.49 9.53
N LEU A 77 -8.74 1.64 9.12
CA LEU A 77 -8.99 2.24 7.81
C LEU A 77 -8.45 1.36 6.69
N ALA A 78 -7.22 0.86 6.82
CA ALA A 78 -6.61 0.01 5.81
C ALA A 78 -7.32 -1.33 5.65
N LEU A 79 -7.60 -2.02 6.76
CA LEU A 79 -8.30 -3.31 6.71
C LEU A 79 -9.75 -3.13 6.26
N GLY A 80 -10.44 -2.11 6.76
CA GLY A 80 -11.83 -1.83 6.40
C GLY A 80 -11.98 -1.49 4.91
N SER A 81 -11.17 -0.56 4.39
CA SER A 81 -11.23 -0.20 2.97
C SER A 81 -10.86 -1.38 2.05
N THR A 82 -9.83 -2.14 2.41
CA THR A 82 -9.42 -3.34 1.66
C THR A 82 -10.52 -4.40 1.66
N PHE A 83 -11.13 -4.67 2.81
CA PHE A 83 -12.19 -5.65 2.93
C PHE A 83 -13.38 -5.31 2.01
N PHE A 84 -13.91 -4.09 2.10
CA PHE A 84 -15.04 -3.66 1.25
C PHE A 84 -14.65 -3.63 -0.23
N ALA A 85 -13.44 -3.19 -0.55
CA ALA A 85 -12.94 -3.21 -1.92
C ALA A 85 -12.89 -4.64 -2.48
N LEU A 86 -12.38 -5.62 -1.75
CA LEU A 86 -12.26 -7.01 -2.19
C LEU A 86 -13.62 -7.69 -2.31
N VAL A 87 -14.56 -7.44 -1.40
CA VAL A 87 -15.93 -7.98 -1.46
C VAL A 87 -16.62 -7.60 -2.77
N ILE A 88 -16.36 -6.40 -3.28
CA ILE A 88 -16.92 -5.93 -4.55
C ILE A 88 -16.04 -6.32 -5.73
N ALA A 89 -14.72 -6.18 -5.60
CA ALA A 89 -13.79 -6.35 -6.70
C ALA A 89 -13.65 -7.81 -7.15
N ILE A 90 -13.62 -8.77 -6.21
CA ILE A 90 -13.43 -10.18 -6.55
C ILE A 90 -14.56 -10.70 -7.46
N PRO A 91 -15.85 -10.62 -7.08
CA PRO A 91 -16.93 -11.10 -7.95
C PRO A 91 -17.02 -10.32 -9.26
N SER A 92 -16.76 -9.01 -9.22
CA SER A 92 -16.77 -8.17 -10.42
C SER A 92 -15.67 -8.58 -11.42
N ALA A 93 -14.44 -8.71 -10.95
CA ALA A 93 -13.32 -9.13 -11.77
C ALA A 93 -13.47 -10.56 -12.29
N TRP A 94 -14.00 -11.46 -11.45
CA TRP A 94 -14.28 -12.85 -11.85
C TRP A 94 -15.30 -12.90 -12.98
N ALA A 95 -16.42 -12.20 -12.84
CA ALA A 95 -17.45 -12.14 -13.89
C ALA A 95 -16.89 -11.55 -15.19
N MET A 96 -16.09 -10.50 -15.11
CA MET A 96 -15.46 -9.89 -16.29
C MET A 96 -14.42 -10.80 -16.95
N ALA A 97 -13.73 -11.65 -16.19
CA ALA A 97 -12.69 -12.54 -16.72
C ALA A 97 -13.28 -13.80 -17.36
N PHE A 98 -14.24 -14.45 -16.71
CA PHE A 98 -14.75 -15.76 -17.08
C PHE A 98 -16.09 -15.70 -17.83
N ALA A 99 -16.89 -14.65 -17.64
CA ALA A 99 -18.15 -14.41 -18.34
C ALA A 99 -18.20 -12.99 -18.97
N PRO A 100 -17.25 -12.65 -19.88
CA PRO A 100 -17.16 -11.31 -20.41
C PRO A 100 -18.38 -10.92 -21.25
N GLY A 101 -19.00 -9.81 -20.89
CA GLY A 101 -20.06 -9.20 -21.70
C GLY A 101 -19.50 -8.31 -22.80
N LYS A 102 -20.36 -7.87 -23.71
CA LYS A 102 -19.98 -6.99 -24.85
C LYS A 102 -19.31 -5.67 -24.40
N ARG A 103 -19.62 -5.18 -23.21
CA ARG A 103 -19.11 -3.92 -22.66
C ARG A 103 -17.99 -4.08 -21.63
N THR A 104 -17.50 -5.30 -21.38
CA THR A 104 -16.47 -5.53 -20.34
C THR A 104 -15.23 -4.69 -20.57
N LYS A 105 -14.75 -4.60 -21.83
CA LYS A 105 -13.58 -3.80 -22.18
C LYS A 105 -13.82 -2.30 -21.93
N ASP A 106 -14.98 -1.80 -22.32
CA ASP A 106 -15.33 -0.38 -22.17
C ASP A 106 -15.45 -0.01 -20.67
N LEU A 107 -16.03 -0.90 -19.85
CA LEU A 107 -16.11 -0.71 -18.40
C LEU A 107 -14.73 -0.67 -17.76
N LEU A 108 -13.83 -1.58 -18.11
CA LEU A 108 -12.45 -1.59 -17.61
C LEU A 108 -11.70 -0.30 -18.00
N MET A 109 -11.84 0.13 -19.24
CA MET A 109 -11.23 1.38 -19.73
C MET A 109 -11.84 2.61 -19.03
N TRP A 110 -13.14 2.63 -18.83
CA TRP A 110 -13.82 3.69 -18.09
C TRP A 110 -13.32 3.75 -16.63
N MET A 111 -13.23 2.61 -15.94
CA MET A 111 -12.68 2.54 -14.59
C MET A 111 -11.25 3.09 -14.50
N LEU A 112 -10.38 2.75 -15.46
CA LEU A 112 -9.02 3.30 -15.52
C LEU A 112 -9.03 4.81 -15.77
N SER A 113 -9.93 5.31 -16.63
CA SER A 113 -10.03 6.75 -16.91
C SER A 113 -10.41 7.57 -15.68
N THR A 114 -11.19 7.01 -14.74
CA THR A 114 -11.50 7.68 -13.48
C THR A 114 -10.27 7.95 -12.62
N LYS A 115 -9.23 7.11 -12.73
CA LYS A 115 -7.93 7.30 -12.04
C LYS A 115 -7.09 8.44 -12.63
N MET A 116 -7.36 8.82 -13.87
CA MET A 116 -6.66 9.94 -14.52
C MET A 116 -7.24 11.29 -14.13
N MET A 117 -8.40 11.33 -13.47
CA MET A 117 -9.01 12.56 -13.00
C MET A 117 -8.18 13.17 -11.86
N PRO A 118 -7.84 14.47 -11.92
CA PRO A 118 -7.10 15.11 -10.85
C PRO A 118 -7.87 15.02 -9.51
N PRO A 119 -7.29 14.46 -8.43
CA PRO A 119 -7.98 14.30 -7.14
C PRO A 119 -8.53 15.61 -6.58
N VAL A 120 -7.82 16.71 -6.84
CA VAL A 120 -8.21 18.08 -6.39
C VAL A 120 -9.56 18.50 -6.95
N GLY A 121 -9.87 18.12 -8.21
CA GLY A 121 -11.15 18.47 -8.84
C GLY A 121 -12.36 17.77 -8.19
N ALA A 122 -12.14 16.59 -7.63
CA ALA A 122 -13.18 15.83 -6.95
C ALA A 122 -13.31 16.17 -5.45
N LEU A 123 -12.29 16.82 -4.87
CA LEU A 123 -12.22 17.06 -3.43
C LEU A 123 -13.39 17.90 -2.92
N ILE A 124 -13.71 18.99 -3.59
CA ILE A 124 -14.79 19.92 -3.16
C ILE A 124 -16.16 19.22 -3.22
N PRO A 125 -16.58 18.58 -4.32
CA PRO A 125 -17.84 17.83 -4.35
C PRO A 125 -17.93 16.72 -3.29
N ILE A 126 -16.88 15.95 -3.09
CA ILE A 126 -16.83 14.90 -2.07
C ILE A 126 -16.98 15.50 -0.67
N TYR A 127 -16.27 16.57 -0.38
CA TYR A 127 -16.38 17.28 0.91
C TYR A 127 -17.81 17.72 1.19
N LEU A 128 -18.47 18.35 0.21
CA LEU A 128 -19.85 18.84 0.37
C LEU A 128 -20.83 17.67 0.65
N ILE A 129 -20.74 16.58 -0.11
CA ILE A 129 -21.55 15.38 0.09
C ILE A 129 -21.32 14.81 1.50
N PHE A 130 -20.07 14.68 1.92
CA PHE A 130 -19.73 14.12 3.23
C PHE A 130 -20.17 15.02 4.39
N ARG A 131 -20.08 16.32 4.21
CA ARG A 131 -20.60 17.30 5.16
C ARG A 131 -22.11 17.15 5.32
N ASP A 132 -22.85 17.10 4.23
CA ASP A 132 -24.30 17.02 4.23
C ASP A 132 -24.82 15.66 4.76
N MET A 133 -24.04 14.59 4.60
CA MET A 133 -24.31 13.26 5.16
C MET A 133 -23.83 13.10 6.61
N GLY A 134 -23.14 14.08 7.20
CA GLY A 134 -22.57 13.97 8.54
C GLY A 134 -21.42 12.96 8.64
N LEU A 135 -20.73 12.66 7.54
CA LEU A 135 -19.66 11.68 7.46
C LEU A 135 -18.24 12.28 7.60
N LEU A 136 -18.16 13.62 7.75
CA LEU A 136 -16.88 14.28 8.01
C LEU A 136 -16.30 13.78 9.33
N ASP A 137 -14.99 13.67 9.38
CA ASP A 137 -14.21 13.22 10.54
C ASP A 137 -14.67 11.85 11.11
N SER A 138 -15.21 11.00 10.25
CA SER A 138 -15.65 9.66 10.62
C SER A 138 -14.79 8.57 9.96
N ARG A 139 -14.51 7.48 10.72
CA ARG A 139 -13.80 6.32 10.16
C ARG A 139 -14.57 5.68 9.01
N GLY A 140 -15.90 5.59 9.12
CA GLY A 140 -16.76 5.03 8.08
C GLY A 140 -16.72 5.84 6.79
N GLY A 141 -16.78 7.16 6.89
CA GLY A 141 -16.64 8.07 5.75
C GLY A 141 -15.28 7.89 5.05
N LEU A 142 -14.20 7.87 5.82
CA LEU A 142 -12.87 7.72 5.23
C LEU A 142 -12.67 6.33 4.61
N ILE A 143 -13.17 5.24 5.22
CA ILE A 143 -13.17 3.90 4.63
C ILE A 143 -13.93 3.93 3.29
N ALA A 144 -15.10 4.58 3.22
CA ALA A 144 -15.90 4.66 2.00
C ALA A 144 -15.14 5.37 0.87
N VAL A 145 -14.49 6.50 1.16
CA VAL A 145 -13.68 7.21 0.14
C VAL A 145 -12.52 6.36 -0.33
N LEU A 146 -11.75 5.75 0.60
CA LEU A 146 -10.58 4.97 0.27
C LEU A 146 -10.92 3.77 -0.62
N PHE A 147 -11.94 2.96 -0.24
CA PHE A 147 -12.28 1.80 -1.06
C PHE A 147 -12.85 2.20 -2.43
N LEU A 148 -13.68 3.26 -2.50
CA LEU A 148 -14.23 3.73 -3.79
C LEU A 148 -13.13 4.25 -4.71
N LEU A 149 -12.15 4.96 -4.17
CA LEU A 149 -11.02 5.43 -4.95
C LEU A 149 -10.16 4.27 -5.48
N ASP A 150 -9.96 3.22 -4.70
CA ASP A 150 -9.06 2.12 -5.08
C ASP A 150 -9.75 1.00 -5.86
N LEU A 151 -11.09 0.92 -5.81
CA LEU A 151 -11.88 -0.12 -6.45
C LEU A 151 -11.54 -0.33 -7.94
N PRO A 152 -11.41 0.71 -8.79
CA PRO A 152 -11.10 0.54 -10.22
C PRO A 152 -9.79 -0.19 -10.48
N ILE A 153 -8.73 0.16 -9.75
CA ILE A 153 -7.41 -0.46 -9.95
C ILE A 153 -7.39 -1.90 -9.42
N ILE A 154 -8.08 -2.16 -8.30
CA ILE A 154 -8.17 -3.50 -7.71
C ILE A 154 -8.92 -4.44 -8.67
N ILE A 155 -10.06 -4.01 -9.23
CA ILE A 155 -10.82 -4.79 -10.22
C ILE A 155 -9.95 -5.07 -11.44
N TRP A 156 -9.25 -4.06 -11.96
CA TRP A 156 -8.40 -4.22 -13.13
C TRP A 156 -7.25 -5.20 -12.91
N MET A 157 -6.57 -5.12 -11.75
CA MET A 157 -5.51 -6.04 -11.40
C MET A 157 -6.03 -7.46 -11.24
N LEU A 158 -7.11 -7.66 -10.48
CA LEU A 158 -7.71 -8.98 -10.30
C LEU A 158 -8.19 -9.58 -11.63
N TYR A 159 -8.80 -8.79 -12.49
CA TYR A 159 -9.19 -9.21 -13.84
C TYR A 159 -7.99 -9.73 -14.63
N THR A 160 -6.87 -9.02 -14.59
CA THR A 160 -5.64 -9.41 -15.28
C THR A 160 -5.12 -10.75 -14.75
N TYR A 161 -5.04 -10.91 -13.43
CA TYR A 161 -4.63 -12.17 -12.80
C TYR A 161 -5.58 -13.33 -13.12
N PHE A 162 -6.89 -13.11 -13.07
CA PHE A 162 -7.87 -14.16 -13.43
C PHE A 162 -7.75 -14.61 -14.89
N LYS A 163 -7.37 -13.71 -15.79
CA LYS A 163 -7.11 -14.03 -17.20
C LYS A 163 -5.88 -14.91 -17.42
N GLU A 164 -4.92 -14.91 -16.49
CA GLU A 164 -3.73 -15.76 -16.56
C GLU A 164 -4.00 -17.18 -16.05
N ILE A 165 -5.14 -17.43 -15.37
CA ILE A 165 -5.51 -18.76 -14.91
C ILE A 165 -5.98 -19.59 -16.11
N PRO A 166 -5.37 -20.77 -16.37
CA PRO A 166 -5.83 -21.68 -17.41
C PRO A 166 -7.28 -22.11 -17.17
N GLY A 167 -8.13 -22.04 -18.20
CA GLY A 167 -9.56 -22.37 -18.11
C GLY A 167 -9.88 -23.85 -17.86
N GLU A 168 -8.88 -24.69 -17.66
CA GLU A 168 -9.01 -26.12 -17.42
C GLU A 168 -9.07 -26.49 -15.93
N ILE A 169 -9.09 -25.48 -15.04
CA ILE A 169 -9.28 -25.62 -13.60
C ILE A 169 -10.69 -25.15 -13.25
#